data_2bb21be15d85af9e2640c7a5f935441f
#
_entry.id   2bb21be15d85af9e2640c7a5f935441f
#
_cell.length_a   1.000
_cell.length_b   1.000
_cell.length_c   1.000
_cell.angle_alpha   90.00
_cell.angle_beta   90.00
_cell.angle_gamma   90.00
#
_symmetry.space_group_name_H-M   'P 1'
#
loop_
_entity.id
_entity.type
_entity.pdbx_description
1 polymer ?
#
loop_
_entity_poly.entity_id
_entity_poly.type
_entity_poly.pdbx_seq_one_letter_code
_entity_poly.pdbx_strand_id
1 'polypeptide(L)'
;MTLDLNLDLRGLNPAPVTPFTPDGAVDHTALAKLGTWLAGHEGVKSLVILGHAGEGTFLTQEEQVATIANLTEAVDVPVIAGITGEGTAVAVAEAKRAVAAGAKAGLIYPSHGWLRFGYQDGAPQDRYRAIYEEAGLPCILFQYPDATKANYNLDTQLEIAAQEGVFATKNGVRNMRRWDTEIPVLRRENPDLQILSCHDEYLLHTMFDVDGLLVGYGNIAPAELIELIAAGKAHDYDAARAVHDRLLPVTKAVYHRGSHMEGTVALKLALKARGILEHATVRSPLIDLSAEAEEEIVQALKSASLI
;
A
#
# COMPACT_ATOMS: atom_id res chain seq x y z
N MET A 1 -24.66 -6.14 7.89
CA MET A 1 -23.80 -5.72 9.01
C MET A 1 -22.93 -4.61 8.42
N THR A 2 -23.23 -3.36 8.70
CA THR A 2 -22.42 -2.22 8.23
C THR A 2 -21.11 -2.23 9.00
N LEU A 3 -19.99 -2.36 8.29
CA LEU A 3 -18.67 -2.23 8.90
C LEU A 3 -18.49 -0.78 9.38
N ASP A 4 -17.78 -0.61 10.48
CA ASP A 4 -17.54 0.70 11.08
C ASP A 4 -16.67 1.55 10.15
N LEU A 5 -17.20 2.71 9.71
CA LEU A 5 -16.47 3.68 8.90
C LEU A 5 -15.47 4.54 9.71
N ASN A 6 -15.37 4.31 11.02
CA ASN A 6 -14.49 5.06 11.92
C ASN A 6 -13.02 4.58 11.88
N LEU A 7 -12.58 3.96 10.78
CA LEU A 7 -11.17 3.58 10.60
C LEU A 7 -10.30 4.83 10.48
N ASP A 8 -9.35 5.00 11.39
CA ASP A 8 -8.36 6.08 11.34
C ASP A 8 -7.04 5.57 10.74
N LEU A 9 -6.75 6.00 9.51
CA LEU A 9 -5.51 5.67 8.77
C LEU A 9 -4.49 6.83 8.81
N ARG A 10 -4.72 7.86 9.62
CA ARG A 10 -3.87 9.06 9.72
C ARG A 10 -2.56 8.75 10.44
N GLY A 11 -1.68 8.05 9.77
CA GLY A 11 -0.39 7.56 10.25
C GLY A 11 0.28 6.66 9.23
N LEU A 12 1.06 5.69 9.69
CA LEU A 12 1.71 4.72 8.82
C LEU A 12 0.79 3.51 8.59
N ASN A 13 0.59 3.17 7.33
CA ASN A 13 -0.14 1.99 6.88
C ASN A 13 0.79 1.14 6.00
N PRO A 14 1.63 0.27 6.57
CA PRO A 14 2.51 -0.58 5.79
C PRO A 14 1.72 -1.48 4.84
N ALA A 15 2.32 -1.74 3.66
CA ALA A 15 1.83 -2.76 2.75
C ALA A 15 2.74 -4.01 2.85
N PRO A 16 2.48 -4.96 3.76
CA PRO A 16 3.34 -6.13 3.97
C PRO A 16 3.59 -6.93 2.70
N VAL A 17 4.83 -7.40 2.53
CA VAL A 17 5.14 -8.44 1.56
C VAL A 17 4.50 -9.76 2.01
N THR A 18 4.21 -10.65 1.09
CA THR A 18 3.80 -12.03 1.42
C THR A 18 5.04 -12.91 1.47
N PRO A 19 5.47 -13.41 2.64
CA PRO A 19 6.58 -14.34 2.72
C PRO A 19 6.21 -15.68 2.09
N PHE A 20 7.18 -16.28 1.41
CA PHE A 20 7.06 -17.65 0.87
C PHE A 20 8.16 -18.53 1.42
N THR A 21 7.84 -19.81 1.57
CA THR A 21 8.81 -20.88 1.81
C THR A 21 9.73 -21.06 0.57
N PRO A 22 10.87 -21.75 0.68
CA PRO A 22 11.76 -21.98 -0.47
C PRO A 22 11.09 -22.71 -1.66
N ASP A 23 10.06 -23.50 -1.41
CA ASP A 23 9.27 -24.19 -2.45
C ASP A 23 8.09 -23.36 -2.99
N GLY A 24 7.96 -22.09 -2.53
CA GLY A 24 6.99 -21.13 -3.05
C GLY A 24 5.60 -21.18 -2.41
N ALA A 25 5.37 -21.97 -1.37
CA ALA A 25 4.13 -21.91 -0.59
C ALA A 25 4.09 -20.62 0.27
N VAL A 26 2.88 -20.12 0.61
CA VAL A 26 2.75 -18.99 1.54
C VAL A 26 3.23 -19.42 2.93
N ASP A 27 4.21 -18.69 3.48
CA ASP A 27 4.67 -18.88 4.85
C ASP A 27 3.83 -18.06 5.84
N HIS A 28 2.72 -18.65 6.28
CA HIS A 28 1.81 -18.01 7.23
C HIS A 28 2.46 -17.71 8.59
N THR A 29 3.47 -18.50 9.01
CA THR A 29 4.20 -18.24 10.26
C THR A 29 5.06 -16.99 10.14
N ALA A 30 5.82 -16.87 9.06
CA ALA A 30 6.61 -15.68 8.79
C ALA A 30 5.74 -14.44 8.56
N LEU A 31 4.57 -14.61 7.90
CA LEU A 31 3.61 -13.53 7.68
C LEU A 31 3.05 -12.99 9.00
N ALA A 32 2.61 -13.87 9.90
CA ALA A 32 2.13 -13.47 11.24
C ALA A 32 3.22 -12.74 12.05
N LYS A 33 4.47 -13.23 12.01
CA LYS A 33 5.62 -12.57 12.66
C LYS A 33 5.89 -11.18 12.08
N LEU A 34 5.90 -11.06 10.75
CA LEU A 34 6.05 -9.78 10.07
C LEU A 34 4.93 -8.81 10.44
N GLY A 35 3.68 -9.28 10.42
CA GLY A 35 2.51 -8.47 10.78
C GLY A 35 2.59 -7.98 12.22
N THR A 36 2.92 -8.86 13.18
CA THR A 36 3.08 -8.51 14.60
C THR A 36 4.22 -7.52 14.80
N TRP A 37 5.35 -7.71 14.10
CA TRP A 37 6.47 -6.78 14.17
C TRP A 37 6.09 -5.40 13.66
N LEU A 38 5.39 -5.31 12.52
CA LEU A 38 4.92 -4.04 11.96
C LEU A 38 3.91 -3.36 12.88
N ALA A 39 2.89 -4.09 13.32
CA ALA A 39 1.84 -3.57 14.20
C ALA A 39 2.36 -3.15 15.58
N GLY A 40 3.50 -3.67 16.02
CA GLY A 40 4.15 -3.29 17.26
C GLY A 40 4.78 -1.89 17.27
N HIS A 41 4.85 -1.21 16.12
CA HIS A 41 5.34 0.17 16.07
C HIS A 41 4.19 1.14 16.36
N GLU A 42 4.32 1.94 17.42
CA GLU A 42 3.36 3.00 17.73
C GLU A 42 3.29 4.00 16.57
N GLY A 43 2.10 4.22 16.01
CA GLY A 43 1.90 5.04 14.81
C GLY A 43 1.55 4.24 13.56
N VAL A 44 1.67 2.90 13.58
CA VAL A 44 1.07 2.03 12.59
C VAL A 44 -0.44 1.96 12.82
N LYS A 45 -1.23 2.26 11.80
CA LYS A 45 -2.68 2.38 11.87
C LYS A 45 -3.42 1.18 11.29
N SER A 46 -2.84 0.52 10.29
CA SER A 46 -3.39 -0.67 9.64
C SER A 46 -2.29 -1.44 8.92
N LEU A 47 -2.58 -2.68 8.52
CA LEU A 47 -1.77 -3.43 7.55
C LEU A 47 -2.56 -3.62 6.26
N VAL A 48 -1.98 -3.23 5.10
CA VAL A 48 -2.66 -3.28 3.80
C VAL A 48 -2.05 -4.38 2.94
N ILE A 49 -2.71 -5.53 2.90
CA ILE A 49 -2.20 -6.76 2.28
C ILE A 49 -2.79 -7.00 0.90
N LEU A 50 -2.25 -7.97 0.18
CA LEU A 50 -2.65 -8.36 -1.18
C LEU A 50 -2.49 -7.26 -2.22
N GLY A 51 -1.71 -6.22 -1.90
CA GLY A 51 -1.31 -5.20 -2.87
C GLY A 51 -0.13 -5.67 -3.73
N HIS A 52 0.45 -4.75 -4.51
CA HIS A 52 1.62 -5.03 -5.35
C HIS A 52 2.81 -5.57 -4.54
N ALA A 53 3.17 -4.90 -3.43
CA ALA A 53 4.24 -5.35 -2.54
C ALA A 53 3.97 -6.74 -1.94
N GLY A 54 2.70 -7.05 -1.69
CA GLY A 54 2.25 -8.35 -1.17
C GLY A 54 2.05 -9.43 -2.23
N GLU A 55 2.39 -9.17 -3.50
CA GLU A 55 2.22 -10.14 -4.60
C GLU A 55 0.79 -10.69 -4.71
N GLY A 56 -0.22 -9.90 -4.31
CA GLY A 56 -1.60 -10.36 -4.14
C GLY A 56 -2.24 -10.95 -5.41
N THR A 57 -1.83 -10.46 -6.59
CA THR A 57 -2.30 -10.96 -7.89
C THR A 57 -1.63 -12.28 -8.31
N PHE A 58 -0.62 -12.75 -7.58
CA PHE A 58 0.07 -14.01 -7.82
C PHE A 58 -0.36 -15.12 -6.86
N LEU A 59 -1.31 -14.81 -5.96
CA LEU A 59 -1.90 -15.75 -5.03
C LEU A 59 -3.22 -16.31 -5.61
N THR A 60 -3.51 -17.57 -5.30
CA THR A 60 -4.85 -18.13 -5.56
C THR A 60 -5.89 -17.49 -4.63
N GLN A 61 -7.17 -17.67 -4.93
CA GLN A 61 -8.25 -17.16 -4.09
C GLN A 61 -8.19 -17.71 -2.65
N GLU A 62 -7.87 -19.00 -2.53
CA GLU A 62 -7.72 -19.69 -1.26
C GLU A 62 -6.57 -19.12 -0.44
N GLU A 63 -5.43 -18.85 -1.09
CA GLU A 63 -4.27 -18.24 -0.45
C GLU A 63 -4.55 -16.79 -0.03
N GLN A 64 -5.27 -16.01 -0.85
CA GLN A 64 -5.69 -14.66 -0.49
C GLN A 64 -6.54 -14.66 0.78
N VAL A 65 -7.56 -15.52 0.85
CA VAL A 65 -8.42 -15.67 2.03
C VAL A 65 -7.62 -16.09 3.25
N ALA A 66 -6.75 -17.10 3.10
CA ALA A 66 -5.90 -17.58 4.20
C ALA A 66 -4.91 -16.51 4.69
N THR A 67 -4.37 -15.70 3.79
CA THR A 67 -3.48 -14.57 4.12
C THR A 67 -4.20 -13.50 4.93
N ILE A 68 -5.45 -13.14 4.56
CA ILE A 68 -6.26 -12.17 5.31
C ILE A 68 -6.55 -12.73 6.71
N ALA A 69 -7.06 -13.97 6.80
CA ALA A 69 -7.42 -14.58 8.07
C ALA A 69 -6.22 -14.70 9.01
N ASN A 70 -5.06 -15.14 8.49
CA ASN A 70 -3.83 -15.27 9.27
C ASN A 70 -3.41 -13.94 9.91
N LEU A 71 -3.40 -12.84 9.15
CA LEU A 71 -3.03 -11.53 9.71
C LEU A 71 -4.10 -10.96 10.64
N THR A 72 -5.38 -11.14 10.32
CA THR A 72 -6.48 -10.68 11.19
C THR A 72 -6.44 -11.37 12.56
N GLU A 73 -5.99 -12.62 12.62
CA GLU A 73 -5.79 -13.35 13.88
C GLU A 73 -4.52 -12.90 14.62
N ALA A 74 -3.48 -12.49 13.89
CA ALA A 74 -2.16 -12.21 14.44
C ALA A 74 -2.00 -10.80 15.00
N VAL A 75 -2.85 -9.82 14.60
CA VAL A 75 -2.66 -8.40 14.94
C VAL A 75 -3.96 -7.74 15.38
N ASP A 76 -3.85 -6.73 16.26
CA ASP A 76 -4.98 -5.94 16.72
C ASP A 76 -5.32 -4.74 15.80
N VAL A 77 -4.37 -4.30 14.96
CA VAL A 77 -4.62 -3.22 14.01
C VAL A 77 -5.50 -3.71 12.85
N PRO A 78 -6.33 -2.83 12.24
CA PRO A 78 -7.14 -3.20 11.11
C PRO A 78 -6.35 -3.81 9.95
N VAL A 79 -6.80 -4.92 9.39
CA VAL A 79 -6.28 -5.50 8.15
C VAL A 79 -7.14 -5.02 6.99
N ILE A 80 -6.50 -4.44 5.98
CA ILE A 80 -7.12 -3.92 4.76
C ILE A 80 -6.69 -4.81 3.60
N ALA A 81 -7.63 -5.26 2.79
CA ALA A 81 -7.34 -6.15 1.66
C ALA A 81 -7.27 -5.38 0.34
N GLY A 82 -6.26 -5.63 -0.48
CA GLY A 82 -6.26 -5.22 -1.89
C GLY A 82 -7.36 -5.98 -2.63
N ILE A 83 -8.25 -5.26 -3.33
CA ILE A 83 -9.31 -5.82 -4.17
C ILE A 83 -8.89 -5.62 -5.63
N THR A 84 -8.48 -6.69 -6.27
CA THR A 84 -7.80 -6.66 -7.58
C THR A 84 -8.61 -7.30 -8.71
N GLY A 85 -9.78 -7.88 -8.41
CA GLY A 85 -10.65 -8.56 -9.37
C GLY A 85 -10.91 -7.69 -10.61
N GLU A 86 -10.71 -8.25 -11.80
CA GLU A 86 -10.72 -7.52 -13.07
C GLU A 86 -12.08 -6.91 -13.38
N GLY A 87 -13.14 -7.70 -13.39
CA GLY A 87 -14.50 -7.22 -13.58
C GLY A 87 -15.15 -6.82 -12.25
N THR A 88 -16.12 -5.90 -12.27
CA THR A 88 -16.83 -5.43 -11.07
C THR A 88 -17.44 -6.57 -10.27
N ALA A 89 -18.13 -7.52 -10.92
CA ALA A 89 -18.71 -8.67 -10.24
C ALA A 89 -17.65 -9.58 -9.57
N VAL A 90 -16.47 -9.72 -10.18
CA VAL A 90 -15.33 -10.47 -9.62
C VAL A 90 -14.78 -9.74 -8.40
N ALA A 91 -14.61 -8.41 -8.48
CA ALA A 91 -14.18 -7.57 -7.37
C ALA A 91 -15.17 -7.60 -6.18
N VAL A 92 -16.46 -7.58 -6.45
CA VAL A 92 -17.50 -7.75 -5.42
C VAL A 92 -17.39 -9.12 -4.73
N ALA A 93 -17.20 -10.19 -5.51
CA ALA A 93 -17.02 -11.53 -4.95
C ALA A 93 -15.73 -11.64 -4.12
N GLU A 94 -14.64 -11.00 -4.56
CA GLU A 94 -13.38 -10.89 -3.81
C GLU A 94 -13.59 -10.11 -2.51
N ALA A 95 -14.27 -8.96 -2.56
CA ALA A 95 -14.60 -8.17 -1.39
C ALA A 95 -15.44 -8.93 -0.36
N LYS A 96 -16.44 -9.70 -0.80
CA LYS A 96 -17.24 -10.57 0.09
C LYS A 96 -16.37 -11.61 0.81
N ARG A 97 -15.42 -12.22 0.10
CA ARG A 97 -14.45 -13.16 0.72
C ARG A 97 -13.52 -12.46 1.70
N ALA A 98 -13.05 -11.27 1.35
CA ALA A 98 -12.19 -10.46 2.24
C ALA A 98 -12.90 -10.08 3.54
N VAL A 99 -14.17 -9.65 3.47
CA VAL A 99 -15.01 -9.38 4.65
C VAL A 99 -15.16 -10.63 5.51
N ALA A 100 -15.49 -11.77 4.87
CA ALA A 100 -15.66 -13.04 5.59
C ALA A 100 -14.36 -13.50 6.27
N ALA A 101 -13.20 -13.17 5.71
CA ALA A 101 -11.88 -13.46 6.29
C ALA A 101 -11.42 -12.44 7.34
N GLY A 102 -12.21 -11.37 7.59
CA GLY A 102 -11.94 -10.39 8.67
C GLY A 102 -11.38 -9.05 8.23
N ALA A 103 -11.19 -8.81 6.93
CA ALA A 103 -10.77 -7.50 6.45
C ALA A 103 -11.76 -6.39 6.86
N LYS A 104 -11.24 -5.24 7.26
CA LYS A 104 -12.03 -4.09 7.73
C LYS A 104 -12.31 -3.07 6.64
N ALA A 105 -11.48 -3.02 5.59
CA ALA A 105 -11.67 -2.18 4.41
C ALA A 105 -10.97 -2.81 3.20
N GLY A 106 -11.27 -2.28 2.01
CA GLY A 106 -10.64 -2.65 0.76
C GLY A 106 -9.85 -1.51 0.13
N LEU A 107 -8.62 -1.76 -0.29
CA LEU A 107 -7.91 -0.91 -1.23
C LEU A 107 -8.34 -1.32 -2.64
N ILE A 108 -9.12 -0.48 -3.32
CA ILE A 108 -9.75 -0.85 -4.58
C ILE A 108 -8.82 -0.55 -5.75
N TYR A 109 -8.34 -1.59 -6.39
CA TYR A 109 -7.52 -1.49 -7.59
C TYR A 109 -8.37 -1.19 -8.83
N PRO A 110 -7.88 -0.36 -9.75
CA PRO A 110 -8.49 -0.26 -11.07
C PRO A 110 -8.35 -1.59 -11.82
N SER A 111 -9.28 -1.86 -12.74
CA SER A 111 -9.15 -2.98 -13.66
C SER A 111 -7.83 -2.91 -14.44
N HIS A 112 -7.12 -4.01 -14.62
CA HIS A 112 -5.87 -4.04 -15.40
C HIS A 112 -6.11 -3.69 -16.87
N GLY A 113 -7.29 -3.98 -17.42
CA GLY A 113 -7.68 -3.53 -18.74
C GLY A 113 -7.63 -2.02 -18.89
N TRP A 114 -7.96 -1.29 -17.82
CA TRP A 114 -7.90 0.17 -17.84
C TRP A 114 -6.47 0.72 -17.90
N LEU A 115 -5.49 0.01 -17.37
CA LEU A 115 -4.08 0.42 -17.47
C LEU A 115 -3.65 0.59 -18.92
N ARG A 116 -4.18 -0.24 -19.83
CA ARG A 116 -3.84 -0.25 -21.24
C ARG A 116 -4.80 0.57 -22.10
N PHE A 117 -6.11 0.46 -21.84
CA PHE A 117 -7.14 0.96 -22.75
C PHE A 117 -7.87 2.20 -22.22
N GLY A 118 -7.74 2.52 -20.93
CA GLY A 118 -8.54 3.54 -20.25
C GLY A 118 -9.89 2.97 -19.81
N TYR A 119 -10.69 3.80 -19.17
CA TYR A 119 -12.01 3.48 -18.66
C TYR A 119 -13.07 4.34 -19.32
N GLN A 120 -14.32 3.89 -19.29
CA GLN A 120 -15.49 4.68 -19.67
C GLN A 120 -15.92 5.53 -18.47
N ASP A 121 -16.43 6.73 -18.74
CA ASP A 121 -16.98 7.61 -17.70
C ASP A 121 -18.08 6.89 -16.92
N GLY A 122 -18.06 7.02 -15.60
CA GLY A 122 -18.95 6.34 -14.69
C GLY A 122 -18.52 4.92 -14.27
N ALA A 123 -17.70 4.22 -15.06
CA ALA A 123 -17.30 2.85 -14.74
C ALA A 123 -16.50 2.71 -13.44
N PRO A 124 -15.53 3.60 -13.11
CA PRO A 124 -14.89 3.59 -11.80
C PRO A 124 -15.88 3.81 -10.67
N GLN A 125 -16.76 4.80 -10.80
CA GLN A 125 -17.76 5.14 -9.79
C GLN A 125 -18.69 3.96 -9.49
N ASP A 126 -19.18 3.28 -10.55
CA ASP A 126 -20.01 2.09 -10.43
C ASP A 126 -19.29 0.93 -9.72
N ARG A 127 -17.99 0.77 -9.96
CA ARG A 127 -17.17 -0.27 -9.30
C ARG A 127 -17.09 -0.06 -7.79
N TYR A 128 -16.80 1.16 -7.32
CA TYR A 128 -16.73 1.48 -5.89
C TYR A 128 -18.10 1.29 -5.22
N ARG A 129 -19.14 1.83 -5.84
CA ARG A 129 -20.51 1.69 -5.35
C ARG A 129 -20.91 0.22 -5.21
N ALA A 130 -20.73 -0.59 -6.26
CA ALA A 130 -21.11 -2.00 -6.23
C ALA A 130 -20.36 -2.80 -5.14
N ILE A 131 -19.05 -2.52 -4.93
CA ILE A 131 -18.27 -3.18 -3.89
C ILE A 131 -18.83 -2.83 -2.51
N TYR A 132 -19.12 -1.55 -2.24
CA TYR A 132 -19.67 -1.16 -0.94
C TYR A 132 -21.09 -1.68 -0.72
N GLU A 133 -22.00 -1.46 -1.67
CA GLU A 133 -23.41 -1.86 -1.54
C GLU A 133 -23.60 -3.36 -1.41
N GLU A 134 -22.84 -4.16 -2.17
CA GLU A 134 -23.03 -5.61 -2.22
C GLU A 134 -22.16 -6.39 -1.22
N ALA A 135 -20.97 -5.92 -0.89
CA ALA A 135 -20.06 -6.60 0.04
C ALA A 135 -20.02 -5.93 1.43
N GLY A 136 -20.52 -4.70 1.59
CA GLY A 136 -20.42 -3.93 2.82
C GLY A 136 -18.97 -3.55 3.18
N LEU A 137 -18.05 -3.57 2.21
CA LEU A 137 -16.63 -3.31 2.45
C LEU A 137 -16.31 -1.83 2.25
N PRO A 138 -15.92 -1.08 3.31
CA PRO A 138 -15.44 0.29 3.15
C PRO A 138 -14.27 0.36 2.18
N CYS A 139 -14.22 1.41 1.35
CA CYS A 139 -13.32 1.50 0.21
C CYS A 139 -12.28 2.61 0.40
N ILE A 140 -11.04 2.28 0.04
CA ILE A 140 -9.96 3.24 -0.17
C ILE A 140 -9.79 3.43 -1.67
N LEU A 141 -9.95 4.66 -2.15
CA LEU A 141 -9.71 5.02 -3.54
C LEU A 141 -8.21 4.88 -3.84
N PHE A 142 -7.85 4.13 -4.87
CA PHE A 142 -6.45 4.06 -5.30
C PHE A 142 -6.24 4.88 -6.58
N GLN A 143 -5.64 6.06 -6.42
CA GLN A 143 -5.20 6.88 -7.53
C GLN A 143 -3.87 6.36 -8.08
N TYR A 144 -3.92 5.81 -9.28
CA TYR A 144 -2.77 5.26 -9.99
C TYR A 144 -1.85 6.34 -10.57
N PRO A 145 -0.59 5.96 -10.92
CA PRO A 145 0.34 6.88 -11.55
C PRO A 145 -0.21 7.49 -12.83
N ASP A 146 0.06 8.78 -13.04
CA ASP A 146 -0.35 9.56 -14.20
C ASP A 146 0.12 8.98 -15.55
N ALA A 147 1.22 8.21 -15.51
CA ALA A 147 1.73 7.49 -16.68
C ALA A 147 0.81 6.34 -17.17
N THR A 148 -0.21 5.96 -16.40
CA THR A 148 -1.15 4.89 -16.75
C THR A 148 -2.48 5.47 -17.23
N LYS A 149 -3.22 4.73 -18.08
CA LYS A 149 -4.57 5.10 -18.49
C LYS A 149 -5.66 4.78 -17.44
N ALA A 150 -5.26 4.19 -16.31
CA ALA A 150 -6.13 3.91 -15.18
C ALA A 150 -6.04 4.99 -14.08
N ASN A 151 -5.27 6.06 -14.29
CA ASN A 151 -5.32 7.22 -13.42
C ASN A 151 -6.67 7.94 -13.61
N TYR A 152 -7.30 8.28 -12.50
CA TYR A 152 -8.57 9.01 -12.52
C TYR A 152 -8.30 10.52 -12.69
N ASN A 153 -9.14 11.19 -13.48
CA ASN A 153 -9.18 12.65 -13.51
C ASN A 153 -9.78 13.19 -12.19
N LEU A 154 -9.68 14.48 -11.94
CA LEU A 154 -10.12 15.09 -10.68
C LEU A 154 -11.62 14.88 -10.44
N ASP A 155 -12.47 15.05 -11.48
CA ASP A 155 -13.92 14.91 -11.34
C ASP A 155 -14.29 13.47 -10.93
N THR A 156 -13.68 12.46 -11.56
CA THR A 156 -13.85 11.06 -11.19
C THR A 156 -13.40 10.78 -9.73
N GLN A 157 -12.28 11.37 -9.30
CA GLN A 157 -11.82 11.23 -7.92
C GLN A 157 -12.81 11.85 -6.93
N LEU A 158 -13.33 13.04 -7.22
CA LEU A 158 -14.32 13.73 -6.39
C LEU A 158 -15.64 12.94 -6.30
N GLU A 159 -16.14 12.44 -7.43
CA GLU A 159 -17.36 11.65 -7.48
C GLU A 159 -17.22 10.32 -6.71
N ILE A 160 -16.06 9.65 -6.78
CA ILE A 160 -15.81 8.45 -5.98
C ILE A 160 -15.68 8.81 -4.50
N ALA A 161 -14.94 9.85 -4.16
CA ALA A 161 -14.71 10.27 -2.77
C ALA A 161 -15.99 10.71 -2.06
N ALA A 162 -16.99 11.20 -2.80
CA ALA A 162 -18.30 11.58 -2.29
C ALA A 162 -19.26 10.39 -2.05
N GLN A 163 -18.90 9.17 -2.48
CA GLN A 163 -19.76 8.00 -2.29
C GLN A 163 -19.75 7.50 -0.85
N GLU A 164 -20.88 7.02 -0.39
CA GLU A 164 -20.97 6.31 0.88
C GLU A 164 -19.99 5.11 0.87
N GLY A 165 -19.29 4.92 1.98
CA GLY A 165 -18.31 3.85 2.13
C GLY A 165 -16.90 4.18 1.61
N VAL A 166 -16.67 5.26 0.88
CA VAL A 166 -15.32 5.73 0.53
C VAL A 166 -14.84 6.72 1.58
N PHE A 167 -13.79 6.38 2.31
CA PHE A 167 -13.33 7.17 3.47
C PHE A 167 -11.87 7.63 3.37
N ALA A 168 -11.11 7.08 2.42
CA ALA A 168 -9.71 7.41 2.22
C ALA A 168 -9.32 7.32 0.74
N THR A 169 -8.22 7.98 0.40
CA THR A 169 -7.55 7.80 -0.88
C THR A 169 -6.08 7.46 -0.68
N LYS A 170 -5.59 6.44 -1.39
CA LYS A 170 -4.18 6.16 -1.59
C LYS A 170 -3.76 6.86 -2.88
N ASN A 171 -3.04 7.97 -2.77
CA ASN A 171 -2.64 8.74 -3.94
C ASN A 171 -1.19 8.43 -4.36
N GLY A 172 -1.04 7.91 -5.56
CA GLY A 172 0.24 7.57 -6.18
C GLY A 172 0.40 8.21 -7.55
N VAL A 173 -0.11 9.41 -7.76
CA VAL A 173 -0.16 10.08 -9.07
C VAL A 173 1.22 10.28 -9.71
N ARG A 174 2.28 10.43 -8.92
CA ARG A 174 3.68 10.64 -9.36
C ARG A 174 3.87 11.78 -10.36
N ASN A 175 2.93 12.72 -10.37
CA ASN A 175 2.97 13.96 -11.14
C ASN A 175 2.72 15.12 -10.17
N MET A 176 3.77 15.82 -9.77
CA MET A 176 3.67 16.87 -8.73
C MET A 176 2.81 18.05 -9.17
N ARG A 177 2.74 18.37 -10.48
CA ARG A 177 1.82 19.38 -10.98
C ARG A 177 0.35 19.00 -10.71
N ARG A 178 -0.01 17.73 -10.89
CA ARG A 178 -1.34 17.23 -10.55
C ARG A 178 -1.54 17.17 -9.05
N TRP A 179 -0.53 16.74 -8.31
CA TRP A 179 -0.54 16.74 -6.86
C TRP A 179 -0.91 18.11 -6.29
N ASP A 180 -0.16 19.14 -6.65
CA ASP A 180 -0.36 20.52 -6.19
C ASP A 180 -1.75 21.08 -6.57
N THR A 181 -2.34 20.59 -7.65
CA THR A 181 -3.65 21.04 -8.13
C THR A 181 -4.80 20.24 -7.50
N GLU A 182 -4.67 18.93 -7.39
CA GLU A 182 -5.78 18.02 -7.05
C GLU A 182 -5.91 17.83 -5.54
N ILE A 183 -4.82 17.71 -4.77
CA ILE A 183 -4.89 17.46 -3.33
C ILE A 183 -5.63 18.57 -2.58
N PRO A 184 -5.36 19.89 -2.82
CA PRO A 184 -6.12 20.95 -2.16
C PRO A 184 -7.63 20.93 -2.48
N VAL A 185 -7.99 20.53 -3.71
CA VAL A 185 -9.40 20.42 -4.12
C VAL A 185 -10.06 19.23 -3.44
N LEU A 186 -9.43 18.05 -3.47
CA LEU A 186 -9.94 16.85 -2.78
C LEU A 186 -10.20 17.14 -1.29
N ARG A 187 -9.27 17.81 -0.62
CA ARG A 187 -9.40 18.17 0.80
C ARG A 187 -10.51 19.16 1.08
N ARG A 188 -10.70 20.15 0.19
CA ARG A 188 -11.76 21.15 0.33
C ARG A 188 -13.16 20.56 0.12
N GLU A 189 -13.32 19.76 -0.95
CA GLU A 189 -14.62 19.20 -1.34
C GLU A 189 -15.01 17.98 -0.49
N ASN A 190 -14.02 17.26 0.07
CA ASN A 190 -14.21 16.07 0.91
C ASN A 190 -13.36 16.20 2.19
N PRO A 191 -13.73 17.05 3.15
CA PRO A 191 -12.91 17.37 4.33
C PRO A 191 -12.64 16.17 5.25
N ASP A 192 -13.50 15.16 5.24
CA ASP A 192 -13.35 13.94 6.04
C ASP A 192 -12.51 12.86 5.35
N LEU A 193 -12.24 13.01 4.04
CA LEU A 193 -11.45 12.05 3.27
C LEU A 193 -10.01 12.02 3.78
N GLN A 194 -9.55 10.84 4.19
CA GLN A 194 -8.17 10.64 4.63
C GLN A 194 -7.26 10.49 3.40
N ILE A 195 -6.31 11.39 3.24
CA ILE A 195 -5.39 11.41 2.09
C ILE A 195 -4.07 10.75 2.49
N LEU A 196 -3.72 9.65 1.82
CA LEU A 196 -2.52 8.86 2.08
C LEU A 196 -1.59 8.92 0.87
N SER A 197 -0.32 9.29 1.08
CA SER A 197 0.68 9.20 0.02
C SER A 197 1.14 7.77 -0.20
N CYS A 198 1.39 7.43 -1.47
CA CYS A 198 2.06 6.19 -1.83
C CYS A 198 3.25 6.41 -2.78
N HIS A 199 3.92 7.53 -2.59
CA HIS A 199 5.10 7.89 -3.38
C HIS A 199 6.37 7.41 -2.67
N ASP A 200 6.58 6.09 -2.60
CA ASP A 200 7.71 5.46 -1.89
C ASP A 200 9.05 6.14 -2.20
N GLU A 201 9.22 6.66 -3.43
CA GLU A 201 10.43 7.36 -3.89
C GLU A 201 10.46 8.86 -3.52
N TYR A 202 9.31 9.46 -3.17
CA TYR A 202 9.14 10.92 -3.03
C TYR A 202 8.40 11.32 -1.75
N LEU A 203 8.56 10.58 -0.65
CA LEU A 203 7.79 10.79 0.59
C LEU A 203 7.98 12.20 1.16
N LEU A 204 9.21 12.73 1.17
CA LEU A 204 9.47 14.09 1.64
C LEU A 204 8.61 15.13 0.89
N HIS A 205 8.45 14.96 -0.43
CA HIS A 205 7.76 15.93 -1.28
C HIS A 205 6.23 15.96 -1.07
N THR A 206 5.68 14.88 -0.55
CA THR A 206 4.22 14.72 -0.36
C THR A 206 3.79 14.75 1.11
N MET A 207 4.73 14.65 2.05
CA MET A 207 4.45 14.43 3.46
C MET A 207 3.70 15.59 4.14
N PHE A 208 3.88 16.80 3.63
CA PHE A 208 3.28 18.00 4.23
C PHE A 208 1.79 18.20 3.85
N ASP A 209 1.30 17.46 2.85
CA ASP A 209 -0.05 17.61 2.31
C ASP A 209 -1.00 16.47 2.68
N VAL A 210 -0.50 15.43 3.38
CA VAL A 210 -1.23 14.19 3.62
C VAL A 210 -1.46 13.90 5.09
N ASP A 211 -2.42 13.01 5.35
CA ASP A 211 -2.75 12.57 6.70
C ASP A 211 -1.87 11.39 7.15
N GLY A 212 -1.30 10.66 6.19
CA GLY A 212 -0.46 9.50 6.46
C GLY A 212 0.14 8.89 5.20
N LEU A 213 0.75 7.73 5.36
CA LEU A 213 1.40 6.96 4.32
C LEU A 213 0.76 5.58 4.18
N LEU A 214 0.57 5.12 2.92
CA LEU A 214 0.22 3.75 2.61
C LEU A 214 1.25 3.21 1.60
N VAL A 215 2.30 2.57 2.12
CA VAL A 215 3.54 2.33 1.38
C VAL A 215 4.15 0.95 1.63
N GLY A 216 4.80 0.42 0.59
CA GLY A 216 5.66 -0.76 0.70
C GLY A 216 6.90 -0.51 1.57
N TYR A 217 7.42 0.70 1.56
CA TYR A 217 8.57 1.11 2.36
C TYR A 217 8.38 0.89 3.86
N GLY A 218 7.13 0.91 4.34
CA GLY A 218 6.80 0.56 5.72
C GLY A 218 7.29 -0.81 6.17
N ASN A 219 7.57 -1.74 5.24
CA ASN A 219 8.17 -3.04 5.55
C ASN A 219 9.57 -2.94 6.14
N ILE A 220 10.36 -1.95 5.72
CA ILE A 220 11.79 -1.92 6.02
C ILE A 220 12.23 -0.76 6.93
N ALA A 221 11.44 0.28 7.07
CA ALA A 221 11.79 1.44 7.89
C ALA A 221 10.57 2.04 8.61
N PRO A 222 9.75 1.24 9.34
CA PRO A 222 8.51 1.76 9.94
C PRO A 222 8.76 2.86 10.97
N ALA A 223 9.77 2.77 11.80
CA ALA A 223 10.08 3.79 12.81
C ALA A 223 10.46 5.13 12.17
N GLU A 224 11.31 5.10 11.16
CA GLU A 224 11.76 6.27 10.42
C GLU A 224 10.61 6.94 9.64
N LEU A 225 9.70 6.15 9.08
CA LEU A 225 8.53 6.70 8.41
C LEU A 225 7.53 7.32 9.38
N ILE A 226 7.41 6.79 10.59
CA ILE A 226 6.61 7.40 11.66
C ILE A 226 7.24 8.75 12.08
N GLU A 227 8.58 8.81 12.21
CA GLU A 227 9.33 10.04 12.44
C GLU A 227 9.08 11.07 11.32
N LEU A 228 9.12 10.64 10.05
CA LEU A 228 8.83 11.48 8.89
C LEU A 228 7.39 12.03 8.93
N ILE A 229 6.40 11.19 9.28
CA ILE A 229 5.00 11.61 9.42
C ILE A 229 4.87 12.66 10.53
N ALA A 230 5.52 12.46 11.66
CA ALA A 230 5.49 13.39 12.78
C ALA A 230 6.09 14.76 12.38
N ALA A 231 7.22 14.76 11.68
CA ALA A 231 7.84 15.97 11.16
C ALA A 231 6.94 16.69 10.13
N GLY A 232 6.30 15.94 9.23
CA GLY A 232 5.34 16.50 8.26
C GLY A 232 4.15 17.18 8.94
N LYS A 233 3.54 16.52 9.92
CA LYS A 233 2.42 17.07 10.71
C LYS A 233 2.81 18.30 11.52
N ALA A 234 4.06 18.37 11.99
CA ALA A 234 4.60 19.52 12.70
C ALA A 234 5.06 20.65 11.75
N HIS A 235 5.00 20.45 10.44
CA HIS A 235 5.60 21.32 9.44
C HIS A 235 7.11 21.61 9.68
N ASP A 236 7.80 20.62 10.27
CA ASP A 236 9.24 20.67 10.50
C ASP A 236 10.00 20.10 9.28
N TYR A 237 10.31 21.01 8.35
CA TYR A 237 11.02 20.63 7.13
C TYR A 237 12.43 20.09 7.40
N ASP A 238 13.14 20.63 8.36
CA ASP A 238 14.52 20.23 8.66
C ASP A 238 14.55 18.82 9.24
N ALA A 239 13.65 18.51 10.16
CA ALA A 239 13.50 17.14 10.68
C ALA A 239 13.08 16.16 9.58
N ALA A 240 12.09 16.51 8.76
CA ALA A 240 11.64 15.67 7.64
C ALA A 240 12.77 15.43 6.63
N ARG A 241 13.57 16.46 6.34
CA ARG A 241 14.72 16.39 5.45
C ARG A 241 15.82 15.49 6.01
N ALA A 242 16.09 15.54 7.31
CA ALA A 242 17.07 14.69 7.96
C ALA A 242 16.70 13.19 7.85
N VAL A 243 15.41 12.85 8.05
CA VAL A 243 14.92 11.48 7.85
C VAL A 243 15.06 11.05 6.39
N HIS A 244 14.66 11.94 5.46
CA HIS A 244 14.77 11.66 4.02
C HIS A 244 16.22 11.38 3.61
N ASP A 245 17.16 12.22 4.01
CA ASP A 245 18.58 12.09 3.64
C ASP A 245 19.18 10.80 4.21
N ARG A 246 18.79 10.41 5.43
CA ARG A 246 19.18 9.13 6.04
C ARG A 246 18.65 7.94 5.24
N LEU A 247 17.41 7.98 4.79
CA LEU A 247 16.77 6.90 4.05
C LEU A 247 17.07 6.90 2.54
N LEU A 248 17.58 7.99 1.97
CA LEU A 248 17.79 8.13 0.52
C LEU A 248 18.64 7.02 -0.10
N PRO A 249 19.72 6.49 0.53
CA PRO A 249 20.43 5.34 0.00
C PRO A 249 19.52 4.10 -0.15
N VAL A 250 18.66 3.83 0.84
CA VAL A 250 17.72 2.70 0.81
C VAL A 250 16.64 2.92 -0.25
N THR A 251 16.11 4.14 -0.36
CA THR A 251 15.16 4.51 -1.42
C THR A 251 15.74 4.21 -2.80
N LYS A 252 17.01 4.58 -3.04
CA LYS A 252 17.68 4.31 -4.30
C LYS A 252 17.86 2.82 -4.55
N ALA A 253 18.36 2.08 -3.56
CA ALA A 253 18.62 0.65 -3.69
C ALA A 253 17.36 -0.19 -3.88
N VAL A 254 16.21 0.25 -3.34
CA VAL A 254 14.94 -0.50 -3.40
C VAL A 254 14.04 -0.04 -4.54
N TYR A 255 13.89 1.27 -4.77
CA TYR A 255 12.86 1.80 -5.66
C TYR A 255 13.38 2.45 -6.96
N HIS A 256 14.65 2.86 -7.03
CA HIS A 256 15.23 3.40 -8.28
C HIS A 256 15.80 2.27 -9.15
N ARG A 257 14.99 1.24 -9.39
CA ARG A 257 15.34 0.08 -10.23
C ARG A 257 14.70 0.19 -11.61
N GLY A 258 15.02 -0.75 -12.49
CA GLY A 258 14.51 -0.77 -13.86
C GLY A 258 12.99 -0.95 -13.95
N SER A 259 12.39 -1.59 -12.95
CA SER A 259 10.94 -1.85 -12.86
C SER A 259 10.45 -1.68 -11.42
N HIS A 260 9.23 -1.15 -11.25
CA HIS A 260 8.57 -1.12 -9.94
C HIS A 260 8.38 -2.52 -9.32
N MET A 261 8.28 -3.56 -10.15
CA MET A 261 8.16 -4.93 -9.67
C MET A 261 9.45 -5.42 -9.00
N GLU A 262 10.60 -4.93 -9.42
CA GLU A 262 11.88 -5.19 -8.73
C GLU A 262 11.90 -4.64 -7.30
N GLY A 263 11.14 -3.58 -7.02
CA GLY A 263 10.97 -3.05 -5.67
C GLY A 263 10.37 -4.08 -4.70
N THR A 264 9.45 -4.93 -5.14
CA THR A 264 8.89 -6.01 -4.31
C THR A 264 9.95 -7.04 -3.93
N VAL A 265 10.80 -7.43 -4.89
CA VAL A 265 11.93 -8.34 -4.63
C VAL A 265 12.93 -7.71 -3.68
N ALA A 266 13.27 -6.43 -3.92
CA ALA A 266 14.20 -5.67 -3.09
C ALA A 266 13.69 -5.50 -1.63
N LEU A 267 12.38 -5.32 -1.43
CA LEU A 267 11.79 -5.30 -0.08
C LEU A 267 12.02 -6.60 0.69
N LYS A 268 11.84 -7.75 0.05
CA LYS A 268 12.09 -9.06 0.67
C LYS A 268 13.58 -9.27 0.98
N LEU A 269 14.48 -8.89 0.08
CA LEU A 269 15.91 -8.92 0.33
C LEU A 269 16.31 -8.02 1.50
N ALA A 270 15.75 -6.82 1.59
CA ALA A 270 15.99 -5.92 2.71
C ALA A 270 15.48 -6.50 4.04
N LEU A 271 14.30 -7.12 4.06
CA LEU A 271 13.75 -7.79 5.25
C LEU A 271 14.61 -9.00 5.66
N LYS A 272 15.12 -9.78 4.70
CA LYS A 272 16.07 -10.86 4.95
C LYS A 272 17.37 -10.33 5.55
N ALA A 273 17.95 -9.27 4.97
CA ALA A 273 19.16 -8.65 5.48
C ALA A 273 18.99 -8.08 6.91
N ARG A 274 17.79 -7.61 7.25
CA ARG A 274 17.41 -7.18 8.60
C ARG A 274 17.12 -8.33 9.56
N GLY A 275 17.14 -9.58 9.12
CA GLY A 275 16.82 -10.77 9.92
C GLY A 275 15.33 -10.89 10.30
N ILE A 276 14.45 -10.14 9.64
CA ILE A 276 13.00 -10.18 9.87
C ILE A 276 12.37 -11.37 9.12
N LEU A 277 12.84 -11.64 7.90
CA LEU A 277 12.50 -12.81 7.12
C LEU A 277 13.70 -13.75 6.98
N GLU A 278 13.43 -15.05 6.96
CA GLU A 278 14.44 -16.07 6.69
C GLU A 278 14.73 -16.18 5.18
N HIS A 279 13.69 -16.08 4.37
CA HIS A 279 13.76 -16.23 2.91
C HIS A 279 13.23 -14.99 2.19
N ALA A 280 13.84 -14.65 1.05
CA ALA A 280 13.38 -13.58 0.15
C ALA A 280 12.66 -14.13 -1.09
N THR A 281 12.17 -15.36 -1.04
CA THR A 281 11.49 -16.04 -2.15
C THR A 281 10.35 -15.21 -2.70
N VAL A 282 10.30 -15.08 -4.03
CA VAL A 282 9.22 -14.42 -4.78
C VAL A 282 8.52 -15.41 -5.70
N ARG A 283 7.30 -15.09 -6.13
CA ARG A 283 6.57 -15.91 -7.09
C ARG A 283 6.74 -15.43 -8.52
N SER A 284 6.81 -16.38 -9.44
CA SER A 284 6.72 -16.07 -10.89
C SER A 284 5.42 -15.24 -11.15
N PRO A 285 5.48 -14.20 -12.00
CA PRO A 285 6.56 -13.87 -12.94
C PRO A 285 7.71 -13.03 -12.37
N LEU A 286 7.76 -12.78 -11.06
CA LEU A 286 8.93 -12.17 -10.45
C LEU A 286 10.13 -13.13 -10.51
N ILE A 287 11.31 -12.55 -10.62
CA ILE A 287 12.58 -13.24 -10.59
C ILE A 287 13.50 -12.60 -9.55
N ASP A 288 14.44 -13.37 -9.03
CA ASP A 288 15.42 -12.87 -8.07
C ASP A 288 16.27 -11.74 -8.68
N LEU A 289 16.67 -10.79 -7.85
CA LEU A 289 17.66 -9.78 -8.22
C LEU A 289 19.07 -10.39 -8.23
N SER A 290 20.01 -9.71 -8.89
CA SER A 290 21.40 -10.13 -8.90
C SER A 290 22.09 -10.04 -7.53
N ALA A 291 23.19 -10.74 -7.35
CA ALA A 291 23.97 -10.68 -6.13
C ALA A 291 24.52 -9.25 -5.87
N GLU A 292 24.85 -8.53 -6.93
CA GLU A 292 25.29 -7.13 -6.83
C GLU A 292 24.16 -6.23 -6.29
N ALA A 293 22.92 -6.46 -6.74
CA ALA A 293 21.76 -5.72 -6.24
C ALA A 293 21.45 -6.06 -4.76
N GLU A 294 21.62 -7.33 -4.34
CA GLU A 294 21.51 -7.72 -2.93
C GLU A 294 22.56 -7.00 -2.08
N GLU A 295 23.82 -6.95 -2.55
CA GLU A 295 24.90 -6.23 -1.85
C GLU A 295 24.63 -4.72 -1.77
N GLU A 296 24.13 -4.08 -2.83
CA GLU A 296 23.72 -2.68 -2.82
C GLU A 296 22.67 -2.40 -1.73
N ILE A 297 21.66 -3.27 -1.60
CA ILE A 297 20.61 -3.16 -0.59
C ILE A 297 21.22 -3.27 0.82
N VAL A 298 22.12 -4.24 1.06
CA VAL A 298 22.80 -4.41 2.34
C VAL A 298 23.61 -3.18 2.72
N GLN A 299 24.39 -2.62 1.78
CA GLN A 299 25.18 -1.42 2.03
C GLN A 299 24.30 -0.19 2.28
N ALA A 300 23.19 -0.07 1.56
CA ALA A 300 22.22 1.00 1.79
C ALA A 300 21.59 0.92 3.20
N LEU A 301 21.20 -0.27 3.65
CA LEU A 301 20.66 -0.50 5.00
C LEU A 301 21.69 -0.15 6.08
N LYS A 302 22.96 -0.53 5.90
CA LYS A 302 24.05 -0.15 6.83
C LYS A 302 24.22 1.38 6.88
N SER A 303 24.25 2.04 5.73
CA SER A 303 24.42 3.50 5.67
C SER A 303 23.27 4.26 6.32
N ALA A 304 22.06 3.69 6.33
CA ALA A 304 20.88 4.23 7.00
C ALA A 304 20.75 3.79 8.47
N SER A 305 21.70 2.99 8.99
CA SER A 305 21.68 2.41 10.34
C SER A 305 20.43 1.54 10.61
N LEU A 306 19.98 0.82 9.60
CA LEU A 306 18.86 -0.13 9.70
C LEU A 306 19.32 -1.56 10.00
N ILE A 307 20.61 -1.83 9.86
CA ILE A 307 21.33 -3.06 10.26
C ILE A 307 22.72 -2.73 10.77
#